data_d528cb8cd653eaabe788fc3ac0a7a417
#
_entry.id   d528cb8cd653eaabe788fc3ac0a7a417
#
_cell.length_a   1.000
_cell.length_b   1.000
_cell.length_c   1.000
_cell.angle_alpha   90.00
_cell.angle_beta   90.00
_cell.angle_gamma   90.00
#
_symmetry.space_group_name_H-M   'P 1'
#
loop_
_entity.id
_entity.type
_entity.pdbx_description
1 polymer ?
#
loop_
_entity_poly.entity_id
_entity_poly.type
_entity_poly.pdbx_seq_one_letter_code
_entity_poly.pdbx_strand_id
1 'polypeptide(L)'
;PMLEPEYDITAADRAEGEKIMLEAIEEGLVALPEGQQVMLKLSIPKEAGLYGGLTNHPKVLRVVALSGGYSTDDACRELAKNPGMIASFSRGLLQDLRAAQDDAEFDATLSAAMDKIQAASVA
;
A
#
# COMPACT_ATOMS: atom_id res chain seq x y z
N PRO A 1 9.83 -3.39 13.27
CA PRO A 1 9.46 -2.03 12.91
C PRO A 1 8.79 -1.97 11.54
N MET A 2 8.05 -0.88 11.28
CA MET A 2 7.50 -0.56 9.97
C MET A 2 8.20 0.68 9.44
N LEU A 3 8.75 0.60 8.24
CA LEU A 3 9.33 1.73 7.51
C LEU A 3 8.29 2.23 6.50
N GLU A 4 8.06 3.54 6.49
CA GLU A 4 6.99 4.15 5.70
C GLU A 4 7.51 5.19 4.69
N PRO A 5 8.43 4.85 3.77
CA PRO A 5 8.81 5.77 2.70
C PRO A 5 7.64 5.92 1.72
N GLU A 6 7.28 7.15 1.44
CA GLU A 6 6.18 7.51 0.54
C GLU A 6 6.70 8.30 -0.66
N TYR A 7 6.23 7.97 -1.85
CA TYR A 7 6.50 8.76 -3.05
C TYR A 7 5.22 9.47 -3.51
N ASP A 8 5.34 10.73 -3.90
CA ASP A 8 4.20 11.52 -4.37
C ASP A 8 3.67 10.94 -5.70
N ILE A 9 2.41 10.48 -5.70
CA ILE A 9 1.78 9.88 -6.88
C ILE A 9 1.60 10.86 -8.03
N THR A 10 1.72 12.17 -7.78
CA THR A 10 1.60 13.23 -8.79
C THR A 10 2.95 13.69 -9.34
N ALA A 11 4.05 13.19 -8.79
CA ALA A 11 5.40 13.58 -9.23
C ALA A 11 5.66 13.17 -10.69
N ALA A 12 6.25 14.08 -11.46
CA ALA A 12 6.53 13.85 -12.87
C ALA A 12 7.60 12.75 -13.09
N ASP A 13 8.54 12.63 -12.16
CA ASP A 13 9.65 11.66 -12.15
C ASP A 13 9.32 10.39 -11.35
N ARG A 14 8.05 10.16 -11.03
CA ARG A 14 7.60 9.11 -10.13
C ARG A 14 8.19 7.73 -10.44
N ALA A 15 8.16 7.32 -11.70
CA ALA A 15 8.65 5.99 -12.07
C ALA A 15 10.15 5.80 -11.81
N GLU A 16 10.95 6.84 -12.03
CA GLU A 16 12.39 6.84 -11.75
C GLU A 16 12.65 6.89 -10.24
N GLY A 17 11.95 7.79 -9.54
CA GLY A 17 12.10 7.94 -8.09
C GLY A 17 11.71 6.69 -7.32
N GLU A 18 10.66 5.98 -7.73
CA GLU A 18 10.25 4.71 -7.12
C GLU A 18 11.32 3.61 -7.31
N LYS A 19 12.05 3.59 -8.43
CA LYS A 19 13.18 2.66 -8.65
C LYS A 19 14.36 2.98 -7.74
N ILE A 20 14.71 4.26 -7.63
CA ILE A 20 15.78 4.71 -6.71
C ILE A 20 15.42 4.35 -5.26
N MET A 21 14.15 4.55 -4.88
CA MET A 21 13.66 4.18 -3.55
C MET A 21 13.75 2.67 -3.31
N LEU A 22 13.40 1.85 -4.30
CA LEU A 22 13.53 0.39 -4.22
C LEU A 22 14.99 -0.02 -3.97
N GLU A 23 15.94 0.51 -4.75
CA GLU A 23 17.37 0.23 -4.59
C GLU A 23 17.85 0.59 -3.17
N ALA A 24 17.47 1.76 -2.65
CA ALA A 24 17.81 2.16 -1.29
C ALA A 24 17.21 1.24 -0.21
N ILE A 25 15.98 0.75 -0.42
CA ILE A 25 15.35 -0.23 0.48
C ILE A 25 16.12 -1.55 0.45
N GLU A 26 16.47 -2.05 -0.73
CA GLU A 26 17.22 -3.31 -0.89
C GLU A 26 18.59 -3.23 -0.23
N GLU A 27 19.33 -2.12 -0.41
CA GLU A 27 20.60 -1.87 0.29
C GLU A 27 20.43 -1.86 1.82
N GLY A 28 19.38 -1.21 2.32
CA GLY A 28 19.05 -1.19 3.75
C GLY A 28 18.72 -2.58 4.30
N LEU A 29 18.02 -3.41 3.53
CA LEU A 29 17.70 -4.80 3.92
C LEU A 29 18.96 -5.66 3.99
N VAL A 30 19.94 -5.47 3.10
CA VAL A 30 21.23 -6.15 3.18
C VAL A 30 21.94 -5.83 4.49
N ALA A 31 21.93 -4.57 4.91
CA ALA A 31 22.57 -4.09 6.13
C ALA A 31 21.85 -4.51 7.42
N LEU A 32 20.61 -4.99 7.36
CA LEU A 32 19.86 -5.44 8.54
C LEU A 32 20.55 -6.69 9.14
N PRO A 33 20.70 -6.76 10.47
CA PRO A 33 21.22 -7.96 11.14
C PRO A 33 20.42 -9.21 10.80
N GLU A 34 21.11 -10.37 10.85
CA GLU A 34 20.45 -11.65 10.63
C GLU A 34 19.35 -11.90 11.68
N GLY A 35 18.23 -12.48 11.26
CA GLY A 35 17.08 -12.76 12.11
C GLY A 35 16.17 -11.55 12.39
N GLN A 36 16.52 -10.35 11.93
CA GLN A 36 15.64 -9.19 12.01
C GLN A 36 14.75 -9.06 10.77
N GLN A 37 13.51 -8.68 11.01
CA GLN A 37 12.54 -8.41 9.95
C GLN A 37 11.91 -7.02 10.12
N VAL A 38 11.51 -6.44 9.00
CA VAL A 38 10.78 -5.17 8.94
C VAL A 38 9.49 -5.34 8.15
N MET A 39 8.54 -4.48 8.40
CA MET A 39 7.42 -4.23 7.50
C MET A 39 7.72 -2.99 6.67
N LEU A 40 7.22 -2.96 5.47
CA LEU A 40 7.33 -1.82 4.56
C LEU A 40 5.92 -1.30 4.24
N LYS A 41 5.71 0.00 4.39
CA LYS A 41 4.49 0.67 3.96
C LYS A 41 4.84 1.67 2.87
N LEU A 42 4.42 1.39 1.66
CA LEU A 42 4.85 2.06 0.44
C LEU A 42 3.66 2.67 -0.30
N SER A 43 3.90 3.68 -1.11
CA SER A 43 2.94 4.09 -2.13
C SER A 43 2.70 2.92 -3.10
N ILE A 44 1.47 2.78 -3.64
CA ILE A 44 1.22 1.80 -4.69
C ILE A 44 2.10 2.18 -5.89
N PRO A 45 2.94 1.31 -6.44
CA PRO A 45 3.90 1.70 -7.46
C PRO A 45 3.21 2.04 -8.79
N LYS A 46 3.78 2.97 -9.54
CA LYS A 46 3.34 3.31 -10.89
C LYS A 46 3.53 2.14 -11.86
N GLU A 47 4.66 1.45 -11.73
CA GLU A 47 4.95 0.23 -12.49
C GLU A 47 4.46 -0.99 -11.70
N ALA A 48 3.45 -1.68 -12.22
CA ALA A 48 2.89 -2.84 -11.55
C ALA A 48 3.94 -3.93 -11.32
N GLY A 49 3.96 -4.48 -10.11
CA GLY A 49 4.90 -5.52 -9.71
C GLY A 49 6.30 -5.04 -9.31
N LEU A 50 6.57 -3.72 -9.32
CA LEU A 50 7.89 -3.15 -8.97
C LEU A 50 8.43 -3.68 -7.63
N TYR A 51 7.57 -3.82 -6.64
CA TYR A 51 7.96 -4.27 -5.28
C TYR A 51 7.78 -5.77 -5.06
N GLY A 52 7.54 -6.55 -6.13
CA GLY A 52 7.33 -8.00 -6.02
C GLY A 52 8.50 -8.74 -5.36
N GLY A 53 9.74 -8.31 -5.59
CA GLY A 53 10.91 -8.84 -4.91
C GLY A 53 10.88 -8.64 -3.39
N LEU A 54 10.36 -7.50 -2.94
CA LEU A 54 10.25 -7.19 -1.51
C LEU A 54 9.20 -8.06 -0.80
N THR A 55 8.10 -8.42 -1.47
CA THR A 55 7.03 -9.24 -0.87
C THR A 55 7.51 -10.65 -0.52
N ASN A 56 8.56 -11.13 -1.17
CA ASN A 56 9.16 -12.45 -0.95
C ASN A 56 10.52 -12.39 -0.24
N HIS A 57 10.96 -11.21 0.16
CA HIS A 57 12.29 -11.04 0.77
C HIS A 57 12.30 -11.59 2.22
N PRO A 58 13.31 -12.41 2.62
CA PRO A 58 13.32 -13.06 3.93
C PRO A 58 13.36 -12.10 5.13
N LYS A 59 13.86 -10.88 4.95
CA LYS A 59 13.90 -9.83 5.97
C LYS A 59 12.67 -8.92 5.96
N VAL A 60 11.71 -9.16 5.06
CA VAL A 60 10.45 -8.40 4.97
C VAL A 60 9.30 -9.27 5.44
N LEU A 61 8.69 -8.87 6.54
CA LEU A 61 7.54 -9.59 7.08
C LEU A 61 6.28 -9.35 6.24
N ARG A 62 6.09 -8.11 5.79
CA ARG A 62 4.93 -7.71 4.99
C ARG A 62 5.21 -6.42 4.23
N VAL A 63 4.73 -6.33 3.01
CA VAL A 63 4.64 -5.06 2.26
C VAL A 63 3.18 -4.63 2.25
N VAL A 64 2.90 -3.43 2.76
CA VAL A 64 1.57 -2.83 2.75
C VAL A 64 1.58 -1.56 1.91
N ALA A 65 0.44 -1.25 1.30
CA ALA A 65 0.28 -0.09 0.43
C ALA A 65 -0.59 0.97 1.09
N LEU A 66 -0.13 2.22 1.09
CA LEU A 66 -0.97 3.38 1.42
C LEU A 66 -1.77 3.83 0.19
N SER A 67 -2.89 4.52 0.40
CA SER A 67 -3.74 5.00 -0.71
C SER A 67 -3.17 6.22 -1.45
N GLY A 68 -2.28 6.99 -0.82
CA GLY A 68 -1.44 8.03 -1.45
C GLY A 68 -2.19 9.19 -2.13
N GLY A 69 -3.48 9.38 -1.83
CA GLY A 69 -4.31 10.38 -2.49
C GLY A 69 -5.16 9.85 -3.65
N TYR A 70 -5.03 8.58 -4.02
CA TYR A 70 -5.99 7.91 -4.89
C TYR A 70 -7.39 7.87 -4.24
N SER A 71 -8.44 7.89 -5.07
CA SER A 71 -9.77 7.47 -4.64
C SER A 71 -9.72 6.00 -4.18
N THR A 72 -10.70 5.58 -3.37
CA THR A 72 -10.77 4.16 -2.94
C THR A 72 -10.79 3.21 -4.13
N ASP A 73 -11.58 3.50 -5.16
CA ASP A 73 -11.68 2.66 -6.35
C ASP A 73 -10.38 2.61 -7.15
N ASP A 74 -9.72 3.75 -7.32
CA ASP A 74 -8.44 3.81 -8.02
C ASP A 74 -7.34 3.09 -7.23
N ALA A 75 -7.28 3.31 -5.91
CA ALA A 75 -6.32 2.64 -5.05
C ALA A 75 -6.50 1.10 -5.09
N CYS A 76 -7.73 0.62 -5.02
CA CYS A 76 -8.02 -0.82 -5.13
C CYS A 76 -7.64 -1.38 -6.49
N ARG A 77 -7.95 -0.66 -7.58
CA ARG A 77 -7.59 -1.08 -8.93
C ARG A 77 -6.08 -1.17 -9.14
N GLU A 78 -5.34 -0.18 -8.64
CA GLU A 78 -3.88 -0.18 -8.74
C GLU A 78 -3.24 -1.22 -7.82
N LEU A 79 -3.76 -1.39 -6.59
CA LEU A 79 -3.26 -2.42 -5.67
C LEU A 79 -3.43 -3.82 -6.22
N ALA A 80 -4.56 -4.14 -6.84
CA ALA A 80 -4.84 -5.45 -7.43
C ALA A 80 -3.83 -5.89 -8.51
N LYS A 81 -3.07 -4.94 -9.09
CA LYS A 81 -1.98 -5.22 -10.03
C LYS A 81 -0.67 -5.61 -9.34
N ASN A 82 -0.63 -5.59 -8.02
CA ASN A 82 0.58 -5.80 -7.21
C ASN A 82 0.39 -6.98 -6.23
N PRO A 83 0.35 -8.23 -6.73
CA PRO A 83 0.19 -9.41 -5.87
C PRO A 83 1.21 -9.45 -4.74
N GLY A 84 0.78 -9.81 -3.54
CA GLY A 84 1.62 -9.88 -2.35
C GLY A 84 1.66 -8.57 -1.54
N MET A 85 1.23 -7.44 -2.09
CA MET A 85 0.96 -6.24 -1.33
C MET A 85 -0.47 -6.25 -0.78
N ILE A 86 -0.67 -5.78 0.44
CA ILE A 86 -2.00 -5.62 1.04
C ILE A 86 -2.26 -4.16 1.38
N ALA A 87 -3.53 -3.78 1.43
CA ALA A 87 -3.91 -2.41 1.74
C ALA A 87 -3.62 -2.01 3.19
N SER A 88 -3.14 -0.79 3.37
CA SER A 88 -3.12 -0.06 4.62
C SER A 88 -3.70 1.34 4.36
N PHE A 89 -4.97 1.37 3.95
CA PHE A 89 -5.66 2.59 3.56
C PHE A 89 -6.32 3.25 4.77
N SER A 90 -6.05 4.52 4.98
CA SER A 90 -6.77 5.33 5.95
C SER A 90 -7.75 6.26 5.25
N ARG A 91 -7.28 7.21 4.46
CA ARG A 91 -8.16 8.11 3.70
C ARG A 91 -9.05 7.35 2.70
N GLY A 92 -8.53 6.34 2.02
CA GLY A 92 -9.30 5.50 1.11
C GLY A 92 -10.42 4.71 1.80
N LEU A 93 -10.22 4.24 3.04
CA LEU A 93 -11.25 3.55 3.82
C LEU A 93 -12.36 4.51 4.25
N LEU A 94 -12.02 5.74 4.61
CA LEU A 94 -12.94 6.71 5.20
C LEU A 94 -13.60 7.63 4.17
N GLN A 95 -13.27 7.49 2.89
CA GLN A 95 -13.65 8.43 1.82
C GLN A 95 -15.14 8.74 1.79
N ASP A 96 -15.99 7.73 1.93
CA ASP A 96 -17.44 7.84 1.76
C ASP A 96 -18.20 7.92 3.10
N LEU A 97 -17.48 7.91 4.23
CA LEU A 97 -18.09 8.07 5.55
C LEU A 97 -18.42 9.54 5.82
N ARG A 98 -19.58 9.78 6.41
CA ARG A 98 -20.08 11.11 6.76
C ARG A 98 -20.66 11.10 8.16
N ALA A 99 -20.44 12.18 8.91
CA ALA A 99 -20.98 12.35 10.26
C ALA A 99 -22.52 12.40 10.32
N ALA A 100 -23.17 12.70 9.18
CA ALA A 100 -24.63 12.78 9.08
C ALA A 100 -25.31 11.42 8.79
N GLN A 101 -24.53 10.35 8.54
CA GLN A 101 -25.08 9.01 8.36
C GLN A 101 -25.61 8.48 9.69
N ASP A 102 -26.71 7.75 9.65
CA ASP A 102 -27.12 6.94 10.79
C ASP A 102 -26.24 5.69 10.94
N ASP A 103 -26.37 4.95 12.03
CA ASP A 103 -25.51 3.80 12.33
C ASP A 103 -25.60 2.72 11.24
N ALA A 104 -26.77 2.47 10.69
CA ALA A 104 -26.97 1.46 9.64
C ALA A 104 -26.34 1.87 8.31
N GLU A 105 -26.48 3.13 7.93
CA GLU A 105 -25.84 3.70 6.75
C GLU A 105 -24.31 3.72 6.90
N PHE A 106 -23.81 4.09 8.06
CA PHE A 106 -22.38 4.10 8.37
C PHE A 106 -21.78 2.69 8.25
N ASP A 107 -22.39 1.71 8.90
CA ASP A 107 -21.94 0.32 8.88
C ASP A 107 -21.97 -0.27 7.45
N ALA A 108 -23.01 0.01 6.69
CA ALA A 108 -23.13 -0.45 5.31
C ALA A 108 -22.04 0.17 4.41
N THR A 109 -21.79 1.47 4.56
CA THR A 109 -20.75 2.18 3.80
C THR A 109 -19.36 1.66 4.14
N LEU A 110 -19.07 1.49 5.44
CA LEU A 110 -17.79 0.96 5.90
C LEU A 110 -17.56 -0.47 5.42
N SER A 111 -18.57 -1.34 5.54
CA SER A 111 -18.51 -2.73 5.08
C SER A 111 -18.25 -2.82 3.59
N ALA A 112 -18.92 -2.02 2.77
CA ALA A 112 -18.71 -2.00 1.33
C ALA A 112 -17.27 -1.57 0.96
N ALA A 113 -16.72 -0.57 1.67
CA ALA A 113 -15.33 -0.16 1.49
C ALA A 113 -14.35 -1.26 1.90
N MET A 114 -14.59 -1.92 3.04
CA MET A 114 -13.76 -3.04 3.52
C MET A 114 -13.75 -4.22 2.54
N ASP A 115 -14.89 -4.62 2.02
CA ASP A 115 -15.00 -5.73 1.05
C ASP A 115 -14.20 -5.44 -0.22
N LYS A 116 -14.30 -4.21 -0.73
CA LYS A 116 -13.57 -3.75 -1.90
C LYS A 116 -12.05 -3.77 -1.68
N ILE A 117 -11.60 -3.25 -0.54
CA ILE A 117 -10.19 -3.17 -0.17
C ILE A 117 -9.62 -4.58 0.09
N GLN A 118 -10.39 -5.46 0.73
CA GLN A 118 -10.00 -6.85 0.92
C GLN A 118 -9.83 -7.56 -0.41
N ALA A 119 -10.79 -7.45 -1.33
CA ALA A 119 -10.69 -8.05 -2.65
C ALA A 119 -9.42 -7.62 -3.40
N ALA A 120 -9.05 -6.34 -3.32
CA ALA A 120 -7.82 -5.83 -3.91
C ALA A 120 -6.54 -6.40 -3.24
N SER A 121 -6.59 -6.66 -1.94
CA SER A 121 -5.45 -7.17 -1.15
C SER A 121 -5.17 -8.66 -1.36
N VAL A 122 -6.12 -9.41 -1.92
CA VAL A 122 -5.99 -10.86 -2.18
C VAL A 122 -6.02 -11.20 -3.67
N ALA A 123 -6.01 -10.19 -4.50
CA ALA A 123 -6.03 -10.32 -5.95
C ALA A 123 -4.76 -10.99 -6.50
#